data_a8c9d2bc2312b44f0f784634d213e793
#
_entry.id   a8c9d2bc2312b44f0f784634d213e793
#
_cell.length_a   1.000
_cell.length_b   1.000
_cell.length_c   1.000
_cell.angle_alpha   90.00
_cell.angle_beta   90.00
_cell.angle_gamma   90.00
#
_symmetry.space_group_name_H-M   'P 1'
#
loop_
_entity.id
_entity.type
_entity.pdbx_description
1 polymer ?
#
loop_
_entity_poly.entity_id
_entity_poly.type
_entity_poly.pdbx_seq_one_letter_code
_entity_poly.pdbx_strand_id
1 'polypeptide(L)'
;MCAIHGIVDVKPELMMKMVKAAHHRGPDGNGIFEDDYITLGHNLLSIVGQVEESKQPYHYEDCVLVFNGEIYNYKDLSHNPKTDTETLAIGLKKEGWEFLKKCDGMFALAFYNKTTRELILARDTNGTKPLYYGNLNDKLYFSSEIKSLLECGFERRVCKRALSLYYNQGYNPGYL
;
A
#
# COMPACT_ATOMS: atom_id res chain seq x y z
N MET A 1 10.12 -5.79 6.21
CA MET A 1 8.72 -5.30 6.04
C MET A 1 8.49 -4.97 4.58
N CYS A 2 7.38 -5.39 4.00
CA CYS A 2 7.02 -5.07 2.63
C CYS A 2 6.88 -3.56 2.38
N ALA A 3 6.76 -3.15 1.13
CA ALA A 3 6.36 -1.81 0.75
C ALA A 3 5.32 -1.86 -0.37
N ILE A 4 4.37 -0.93 -0.32
CA ILE A 4 3.37 -0.72 -1.36
C ILE A 4 3.55 0.63 -2.02
N HIS A 5 3.21 0.70 -3.30
CA HIS A 5 3.31 1.91 -4.12
C HIS A 5 2.13 1.99 -5.08
N GLY A 6 1.76 3.21 -5.45
CA GLY A 6 0.76 3.43 -6.50
C GLY A 6 0.82 4.81 -7.11
N ILE A 7 0.43 4.85 -8.36
CA ILE A 7 0.27 6.06 -9.18
C ILE A 7 -1.05 5.92 -9.93
N VAL A 8 -2.00 6.84 -9.70
CA VAL A 8 -3.24 6.90 -10.48
C VAL A 8 -2.95 7.57 -11.82
N ASP A 9 -2.14 6.88 -12.61
CA ASP A 9 -1.73 7.16 -13.98
C ASP A 9 -0.90 5.98 -14.49
N VAL A 10 -0.67 5.89 -15.80
CA VAL A 10 0.18 4.86 -16.43
C VAL A 10 1.62 5.35 -16.45
N LYS A 11 2.42 4.92 -15.47
CA LYS A 11 3.81 5.38 -15.26
C LYS A 11 4.74 4.25 -14.81
N PRO A 12 4.92 3.18 -15.61
CA PRO A 12 5.72 2.03 -15.21
C PRO A 12 7.18 2.40 -14.91
N GLU A 13 7.77 3.34 -15.64
CA GLU A 13 9.14 3.79 -15.40
C GLU A 13 9.31 4.50 -14.04
N LEU A 14 8.33 5.31 -13.64
CA LEU A 14 8.33 5.93 -12.31
C LEU A 14 8.08 4.88 -11.22
N MET A 15 7.18 3.93 -11.46
CA MET A 15 6.94 2.82 -10.53
C MET A 15 8.21 2.01 -10.27
N MET A 16 9.00 1.73 -11.31
CA MET A 16 10.30 1.07 -11.17
C MET A 16 11.26 1.85 -10.25
N LYS A 17 11.28 3.18 -10.34
CA LYS A 17 12.08 4.04 -9.45
C LYS A 17 11.57 3.98 -8.01
N MET A 18 10.25 4.01 -7.79
CA MET A 18 9.64 3.88 -6.46
C MET A 18 9.99 2.56 -5.80
N VAL A 19 9.84 1.45 -6.52
CA VAL A 19 10.16 0.09 -6.06
C VAL A 19 11.65 -0.02 -5.74
N LYS A 20 12.54 0.50 -6.60
CA LYS A 20 13.98 0.51 -6.36
C LYS A 20 14.36 1.30 -5.10
N ALA A 21 13.75 2.47 -4.88
CA ALA A 21 14.00 3.29 -3.69
C ALA A 21 13.60 2.59 -2.39
N ALA A 22 12.60 1.71 -2.42
CA ALA A 22 12.12 0.94 -1.27
C ALA A 22 12.67 -0.50 -1.18
N HIS A 23 13.65 -0.88 -1.99
CA HIS A 23 14.20 -2.25 -2.05
C HIS A 23 14.63 -2.80 -0.68
N HIS A 24 15.20 -1.96 0.20
CA HIS A 24 15.62 -2.35 1.56
C HIS A 24 14.46 -2.85 2.43
N ARG A 25 13.20 -2.53 2.10
CA ARG A 25 12.02 -3.02 2.82
C ARG A 25 11.60 -4.43 2.40
N GLY A 26 11.79 -4.75 1.14
CA GLY A 26 11.41 -6.04 0.57
C GLY A 26 12.40 -6.50 -0.49
N PRO A 27 13.55 -7.07 -0.07
CA PRO A 27 14.59 -7.50 -1.00
C PRO A 27 14.30 -8.84 -1.68
N ASP A 28 13.30 -9.60 -1.21
CA ASP A 28 13.05 -10.98 -1.65
C ASP A 28 12.29 -11.04 -2.98
N GLY A 29 11.68 -9.93 -3.39
CA GLY A 29 10.99 -9.83 -4.66
C GLY A 29 10.30 -8.49 -4.85
N ASN A 30 9.83 -8.26 -6.06
CA ASN A 30 8.95 -7.14 -6.37
C ASN A 30 7.96 -7.55 -7.45
N GLY A 31 6.86 -6.79 -7.54
CA GLY A 31 5.86 -6.94 -8.58
C GLY A 31 5.28 -5.59 -8.95
N ILE A 32 4.89 -5.48 -10.22
CA ILE A 32 4.22 -4.30 -10.77
C ILE A 32 2.98 -4.78 -11.52
N PHE A 33 1.89 -4.09 -11.32
CA PHE A 33 0.67 -4.17 -12.11
C PHE A 33 0.42 -2.82 -12.77
N GLU A 34 -0.04 -2.84 -14.00
CA GLU A 34 -0.53 -1.65 -14.71
C GLU A 34 -1.74 -1.98 -15.57
N ASP A 35 -2.62 -1.00 -15.73
CA ASP A 35 -3.64 -0.93 -16.76
C ASP A 35 -3.67 0.48 -17.36
N ASP A 36 -4.72 0.84 -18.08
CA ASP A 36 -4.88 2.15 -18.70
C ASP A 36 -5.24 3.28 -17.71
N TYR A 37 -5.30 3.03 -16.41
CA TYR A 37 -5.72 3.97 -15.38
C TYR A 37 -4.75 4.11 -14.20
N ILE A 38 -4.12 3.00 -13.77
CA ILE A 38 -3.30 2.97 -12.55
C ILE A 38 -2.06 2.09 -12.72
N THR A 39 -1.00 2.45 -12.02
CA THR A 39 0.18 1.59 -11.84
C THR A 39 0.36 1.30 -10.35
N LEU A 40 0.43 0.01 -9.97
CA LEU A 40 0.64 -0.45 -8.60
C LEU A 40 1.96 -1.20 -8.49
N GLY A 41 2.66 -1.05 -7.37
CA GLY A 41 3.93 -1.72 -7.11
C GLY A 41 4.02 -2.29 -5.71
N HIS A 42 4.79 -3.37 -5.56
CA HIS A 42 5.03 -4.03 -4.30
C HIS A 42 6.49 -4.45 -4.16
N ASN A 43 7.06 -4.29 -2.96
CA ASN A 43 8.31 -4.92 -2.54
C ASN A 43 8.01 -5.97 -1.49
N LEU A 44 8.46 -7.20 -1.71
CA LEU A 44 8.20 -8.35 -0.87
C LEU A 44 9.35 -8.62 0.09
N LEU A 45 9.03 -8.72 1.39
CA LEU A 45 9.83 -9.42 2.39
C LEU A 45 9.05 -10.67 2.81
N SER A 46 9.53 -11.84 2.43
CA SER A 46 8.92 -13.12 2.78
C SER A 46 9.32 -13.51 4.19
N ILE A 47 8.38 -13.43 5.14
CA ILE A 47 8.61 -13.78 6.56
C ILE A 47 8.08 -15.18 6.84
N VAL A 48 6.98 -15.58 6.22
CA VAL A 48 6.28 -16.86 6.42
C VAL A 48 5.83 -17.42 5.08
N GLY A 49 6.03 -18.72 4.85
CA GLY A 49 5.56 -19.42 3.66
C GLY A 49 6.51 -19.33 2.45
N GLN A 50 6.03 -19.84 1.33
CA GLN A 50 6.77 -19.78 0.07
C GLN A 50 6.58 -18.42 -0.59
N VAL A 51 7.62 -17.88 -1.22
CA VAL A 51 7.60 -16.59 -1.94
C VAL A 51 6.47 -16.53 -2.97
N GLU A 52 6.16 -17.67 -3.62
CA GLU A 52 5.10 -17.77 -4.63
C GLU A 52 3.69 -17.45 -4.09
N GLU A 53 3.37 -17.86 -2.85
CA GLU A 53 2.06 -17.63 -2.23
C GLU A 53 1.90 -16.19 -1.71
N SER A 54 3.02 -15.49 -1.53
CA SER A 54 3.07 -14.10 -1.02
C SER A 54 3.23 -13.06 -2.13
N LYS A 55 3.25 -13.48 -3.40
CA LYS A 55 3.42 -12.57 -4.53
C LYS A 55 2.33 -11.52 -4.60
N GLN A 56 2.76 -10.27 -4.74
CA GLN A 56 1.89 -9.12 -4.95
C GLN A 56 2.48 -8.24 -6.07
N PRO A 57 1.65 -7.47 -6.80
CA PRO A 57 0.20 -7.25 -6.61
C PRO A 57 -0.62 -8.54 -6.73
N TYR A 58 -1.53 -8.76 -5.76
CA TYR A 58 -2.39 -9.94 -5.71
C TYR A 58 -3.65 -9.72 -6.55
N HIS A 59 -3.91 -10.67 -7.45
CA HIS A 59 -5.06 -10.62 -8.36
C HIS A 59 -6.20 -11.49 -7.84
N TYR A 60 -7.38 -10.90 -7.71
CA TYR A 60 -8.60 -11.60 -7.40
C TYR A 60 -9.74 -11.11 -8.31
N GLU A 61 -10.17 -11.94 -9.25
CA GLU A 61 -11.16 -11.58 -10.28
C GLU A 61 -10.79 -10.27 -11.03
N ASP A 62 -11.64 -9.27 -10.96
CA ASP A 62 -11.42 -7.94 -11.53
C ASP A 62 -10.72 -6.95 -10.57
N CYS A 63 -10.17 -7.45 -9.47
CA CYS A 63 -9.51 -6.64 -8.45
C CYS A 63 -8.02 -6.93 -8.34
N VAL A 64 -7.27 -5.91 -7.87
CA VAL A 64 -5.84 -5.99 -7.58
C VAL A 64 -5.58 -5.40 -6.21
N LEU A 65 -4.84 -6.12 -5.37
CA LEU A 65 -4.47 -5.70 -4.02
C LEU A 65 -2.95 -5.61 -3.89
N VAL A 66 -2.47 -4.51 -3.31
CA VAL A 66 -1.13 -4.41 -2.73
C VAL A 66 -1.27 -4.13 -1.24
N PHE A 67 -0.56 -4.91 -0.42
CA PHE A 67 -0.74 -4.96 1.02
C PHE A 67 0.62 -5.11 1.73
N ASN A 68 0.83 -4.30 2.75
CA ASN A 68 1.96 -4.38 3.66
C ASN A 68 1.42 -4.48 5.07
N GLY A 69 1.44 -5.68 5.66
CA GLY A 69 0.87 -5.89 6.98
C GLY A 69 0.68 -7.35 7.32
N GLU A 70 -0.20 -7.56 8.29
CA GLU A 70 -0.66 -8.86 8.74
C GLU A 70 -2.05 -8.72 9.35
N ILE A 71 -3.00 -9.55 8.93
CA ILE A 71 -4.35 -9.64 9.50
C ILE A 71 -4.40 -10.89 10.38
N TYR A 72 -4.42 -10.70 11.69
CA TYR A 72 -4.28 -11.78 12.67
C TYR A 72 -5.47 -12.74 12.68
N ASN A 73 -6.68 -12.20 12.50
CA ASN A 73 -7.92 -12.96 12.52
C ASN A 73 -8.41 -13.42 11.13
N TYR A 74 -7.52 -13.46 10.12
CA TYR A 74 -7.91 -13.75 8.73
C TYR A 74 -8.63 -15.10 8.55
N LYS A 75 -8.29 -16.10 9.37
CA LYS A 75 -8.91 -17.44 9.34
C LYS A 75 -10.38 -17.43 9.78
N ASP A 76 -10.74 -16.49 10.65
CA ASP A 76 -12.10 -16.33 11.17
C ASP A 76 -12.98 -15.53 10.19
N LEU A 77 -12.35 -14.73 9.32
CA LEU A 77 -13.04 -13.84 8.38
C LEU A 77 -13.36 -14.48 7.03
N SER A 78 -12.73 -15.61 6.71
CA SER A 78 -12.93 -16.30 5.44
C SER A 78 -12.97 -17.81 5.61
N HIS A 79 -13.65 -18.50 4.70
CA HIS A 79 -13.72 -19.96 4.74
C HIS A 79 -12.47 -20.57 4.11
N ASN A 80 -11.63 -21.20 4.94
CA ASN A 80 -10.41 -21.92 4.55
C ASN A 80 -9.42 -21.08 3.68
N PRO A 81 -9.05 -19.85 4.11
CA PRO A 81 -8.16 -18.99 3.35
C PRO A 81 -6.72 -19.51 3.39
N LYS A 82 -6.00 -19.35 2.28
CA LYS A 82 -4.57 -19.68 2.21
C LYS A 82 -3.71 -18.60 2.88
N THR A 83 -4.08 -17.35 2.68
CA THR A 83 -3.34 -16.20 3.20
C THR A 83 -4.29 -15.10 3.67
N ASP A 84 -3.79 -14.19 4.49
CA ASP A 84 -4.48 -12.97 4.89
C ASP A 84 -4.72 -12.02 3.70
N THR A 85 -3.80 -11.98 2.74
CA THR A 85 -3.93 -11.23 1.48
C THR A 85 -5.15 -11.69 0.67
N GLU A 86 -5.36 -13.01 0.56
CA GLU A 86 -6.54 -13.59 -0.08
C GLU A 86 -7.83 -13.21 0.64
N THR A 87 -7.82 -13.31 1.97
CA THR A 87 -8.96 -12.92 2.82
C THR A 87 -9.33 -11.45 2.61
N LEU A 88 -8.34 -10.56 2.59
CA LEU A 88 -8.54 -9.14 2.32
C LEU A 88 -9.14 -8.90 0.92
N ALA A 89 -8.60 -9.56 -0.12
CA ALA A 89 -9.07 -9.37 -1.48
C ALA A 89 -10.53 -9.81 -1.64
N ILE A 90 -10.91 -10.97 -1.09
CA ILE A 90 -12.29 -11.50 -1.10
C ILE A 90 -13.23 -10.58 -0.31
N GLY A 91 -12.83 -10.19 0.90
CA GLY A 91 -13.66 -9.37 1.78
C GLY A 91 -13.89 -7.97 1.23
N LEU A 92 -12.84 -7.32 0.73
CA LEU A 92 -12.93 -5.99 0.09
C LEU A 92 -13.75 -6.02 -1.19
N LYS A 93 -13.65 -7.09 -2.00
CA LYS A 93 -14.49 -7.25 -3.20
C LYS A 93 -15.97 -7.36 -2.84
N LYS A 94 -16.29 -8.07 -1.76
CA LYS A 94 -17.67 -8.38 -1.35
C LYS A 94 -18.34 -7.24 -0.58
N GLU A 95 -17.61 -6.61 0.33
CA GLU A 95 -18.17 -5.67 1.33
C GLU A 95 -17.56 -4.26 1.22
N GLY A 96 -16.62 -4.04 0.30
CA GLY A 96 -15.91 -2.76 0.21
C GLY A 96 -15.07 -2.48 1.45
N TRP A 97 -14.81 -1.20 1.72
CA TRP A 97 -14.00 -0.75 2.87
C TRP A 97 -14.60 -1.12 4.23
N GLU A 98 -15.92 -1.38 4.32
CA GLU A 98 -16.58 -1.82 5.55
C GLU A 98 -16.00 -3.13 6.10
N PHE A 99 -15.47 -4.00 5.22
CA PHE A 99 -14.80 -5.23 5.63
C PHE A 99 -13.63 -4.98 6.58
N LEU A 100 -12.91 -3.86 6.41
CA LEU A 100 -11.75 -3.52 7.24
C LEU A 100 -12.10 -3.31 8.72
N LYS A 101 -13.34 -3.00 9.04
CA LYS A 101 -13.83 -2.87 10.44
C LYS A 101 -13.82 -4.20 11.19
N LYS A 102 -13.81 -5.31 10.48
CA LYS A 102 -13.78 -6.68 11.04
C LYS A 102 -12.36 -7.19 11.21
N CYS A 103 -11.37 -6.53 10.57
CA CYS A 103 -9.98 -6.96 10.56
C CYS A 103 -9.27 -6.55 11.85
N ASP A 104 -8.66 -7.53 12.51
CA ASP A 104 -7.70 -7.31 13.58
C ASP A 104 -6.29 -7.51 13.02
N GLY A 105 -5.47 -6.45 13.07
CA GLY A 105 -4.14 -6.50 12.47
C GLY A 105 -3.47 -5.14 12.30
N MET A 106 -2.32 -5.17 11.68
CA MET A 106 -1.53 -3.99 11.32
C MET A 106 -1.34 -3.94 9.82
N PHE A 107 -1.77 -2.87 9.16
CA PHE A 107 -1.77 -2.83 7.69
C PHE A 107 -1.66 -1.45 7.06
N ALA A 108 -1.13 -1.45 5.86
CA ALA A 108 -1.33 -0.43 4.84
C ALA A 108 -1.65 -1.17 3.53
N LEU A 109 -2.69 -0.76 2.82
CA LEU A 109 -3.13 -1.43 1.60
C LEU A 109 -3.66 -0.46 0.56
N ALA A 110 -3.63 -0.91 -0.69
CA ALA A 110 -4.38 -0.33 -1.79
C ALA A 110 -5.11 -1.46 -2.53
N PHE A 111 -6.42 -1.35 -2.62
CA PHE A 111 -7.30 -2.28 -3.32
C PHE A 111 -7.95 -1.55 -4.48
N TYR A 112 -7.75 -2.06 -5.69
CA TYR A 112 -8.23 -1.47 -6.94
C TYR A 112 -9.18 -2.41 -7.67
N ASN A 113 -10.36 -1.91 -8.02
CA ASN A 113 -11.31 -2.60 -8.88
C ASN A 113 -11.18 -2.09 -10.31
N LYS A 114 -10.77 -2.96 -11.24
CA LYS A 114 -10.55 -2.63 -12.65
C LYS A 114 -11.83 -2.24 -13.40
N THR A 115 -12.97 -2.83 -13.01
CA THR A 115 -14.26 -2.60 -13.66
C THR A 115 -14.85 -1.25 -13.27
N THR A 116 -14.87 -0.93 -11.97
CA THR A 116 -15.43 0.34 -11.47
C THR A 116 -14.42 1.48 -11.43
N ARG A 117 -13.12 1.16 -11.57
CA ARG A 117 -11.97 2.08 -11.38
C ARG A 117 -11.92 2.70 -9.98
N GLU A 118 -12.52 2.03 -9.01
CA GLU A 118 -12.50 2.44 -7.61
C GLU A 118 -11.19 1.99 -6.95
N LEU A 119 -10.55 2.92 -6.22
CA LEU A 119 -9.35 2.67 -5.43
C LEU A 119 -9.67 2.90 -3.96
N ILE A 120 -9.51 1.86 -3.14
CA ILE A 120 -9.54 1.96 -1.68
C ILE A 120 -8.09 2.02 -1.20
N LEU A 121 -7.74 3.13 -0.54
CA LEU A 121 -6.46 3.30 0.12
C LEU A 121 -6.70 3.34 1.63
N ALA A 122 -6.12 2.41 2.37
CA ALA A 122 -6.39 2.26 3.80
C ALA A 122 -5.15 1.94 4.62
N ARG A 123 -5.22 2.28 5.89
CA ARG A 123 -4.18 2.07 6.90
C ARG A 123 -4.81 1.71 8.23
N ASP A 124 -4.15 0.88 9.03
CA ASP A 124 -4.60 0.53 10.38
C ASP A 124 -4.76 1.77 11.29
N THR A 125 -5.64 1.66 12.28
CA THR A 125 -6.05 2.77 13.16
C THR A 125 -4.88 3.42 13.90
N ASN A 126 -3.88 2.63 14.29
CA ASN A 126 -2.71 3.12 15.00
C ASN A 126 -1.61 3.63 14.06
N GLY A 127 -1.77 3.43 12.76
CA GLY A 127 -0.77 3.77 11.77
C GLY A 127 0.52 2.97 11.90
N THR A 128 0.42 1.72 12.34
CA THR A 128 1.56 0.82 12.55
C THR A 128 2.34 0.58 11.27
N LYS A 129 1.62 0.43 10.15
CA LYS A 129 2.27 0.36 8.83
C LYS A 129 2.26 1.73 8.16
N PRO A 130 3.42 2.20 7.66
CA PRO A 130 3.51 3.52 7.04
C PRO A 130 2.76 3.56 5.71
N LEU A 131 2.05 4.66 5.48
CA LEU A 131 1.41 5.00 4.23
C LEU A 131 1.43 6.52 4.05
N TYR A 132 2.06 6.97 2.97
CA TYR A 132 2.15 8.36 2.58
C TYR A 132 1.48 8.54 1.22
N TYR A 133 0.77 9.64 1.04
CA TYR A 133 0.15 9.97 -0.24
C TYR A 133 0.20 11.46 -0.52
N GLY A 134 0.08 11.81 -1.78
CA GLY A 134 0.04 13.21 -2.23
C GLY A 134 -0.37 13.32 -3.68
N ASN A 135 -0.73 14.53 -4.09
CA ASN A 135 -1.07 14.83 -5.47
C ASN A 135 0.09 15.57 -6.14
N LEU A 136 0.41 15.15 -7.36
CA LEU A 136 1.35 15.80 -8.25
C LEU A 136 0.75 15.85 -9.66
N ASN A 137 0.61 17.06 -10.23
CA ASN A 137 -0.04 17.26 -11.55
C ASN A 137 -1.45 16.62 -11.62
N ASP A 138 -2.28 16.87 -10.60
CA ASP A 138 -3.65 16.34 -10.46
C ASP A 138 -3.77 14.81 -10.44
N LYS A 139 -2.68 14.11 -10.19
CA LYS A 139 -2.64 12.65 -10.02
C LYS A 139 -2.27 12.26 -8.60
N LEU A 140 -2.94 11.23 -8.10
CA LEU A 140 -2.65 10.66 -6.78
C LEU A 140 -1.44 9.72 -6.86
N TYR A 141 -0.51 9.91 -5.93
CA TYR A 141 0.63 9.03 -5.67
C TYR A 141 0.57 8.56 -4.23
N PHE A 142 0.94 7.31 -3.98
CA PHE A 142 1.09 6.80 -2.62
C PHE A 142 2.25 5.81 -2.49
N SER A 143 2.79 5.70 -1.28
CA SER A 143 3.89 4.79 -0.99
C SER A 143 4.03 4.52 0.50
N SER A 144 4.63 3.39 0.85
CA SER A 144 5.10 3.10 2.21
C SER A 144 6.28 3.98 2.65
N GLU A 145 6.95 4.66 1.73
CA GLU A 145 8.15 5.47 2.01
C GLU A 145 8.11 6.82 1.28
N ILE A 146 8.40 7.89 2.00
CA ILE A 146 8.47 9.25 1.42
C ILE A 146 9.51 9.33 0.30
N LYS A 147 10.67 8.66 0.44
CA LYS A 147 11.72 8.68 -0.58
C LYS A 147 11.26 8.13 -1.93
N SER A 148 10.34 7.16 -1.94
CA SER A 148 9.74 6.66 -3.18
C SER A 148 8.88 7.72 -3.88
N LEU A 149 8.15 8.55 -3.11
CA LEU A 149 7.41 9.69 -3.67
C LEU A 149 8.36 10.77 -4.23
N LEU A 150 9.49 11.01 -3.57
CA LEU A 150 10.49 11.98 -4.05
C LEU A 150 11.08 11.59 -5.41
N GLU A 151 11.21 10.29 -5.71
CA GLU A 151 11.63 9.79 -7.04
C GLU A 151 10.64 10.15 -8.16
N CYS A 152 9.39 10.48 -7.81
CA CYS A 152 8.35 10.90 -8.75
C CYS A 152 8.36 12.40 -9.04
N GLY A 153 9.25 13.18 -8.39
CA GLY A 153 9.35 14.61 -8.60
C GLY A 153 8.62 15.46 -7.55
N PHE A 154 8.17 14.88 -6.46
CA PHE A 154 7.69 15.67 -5.33
C PHE A 154 8.80 16.56 -4.78
N GLU A 155 8.45 17.82 -4.50
CA GLU A 155 9.41 18.79 -3.96
C GLU A 155 9.85 18.40 -2.54
N ARG A 156 11.16 18.40 -2.32
CA ARG A 156 11.73 18.20 -0.99
C ARG A 156 11.75 19.53 -0.24
N ARG A 157 10.68 19.85 0.47
CA ARG A 157 10.52 21.08 1.24
C ARG A 157 10.15 20.80 2.69
N VAL A 158 10.84 21.47 3.62
CA VAL A 158 10.55 21.37 5.04
C VAL A 158 9.34 22.24 5.40
N CYS A 159 8.30 21.64 5.96
CA CYS A 159 7.19 22.37 6.56
C CYS A 159 7.62 22.92 7.94
N LYS A 160 7.76 24.25 8.06
CA LYS A 160 8.18 24.90 9.30
C LYS A 160 7.24 24.60 10.48
N ARG A 161 5.93 24.53 10.23
CA ARG A 161 4.93 24.17 11.25
C ARG A 161 5.11 22.74 11.74
N ALA A 162 5.28 21.78 10.84
CA ALA A 162 5.53 20.39 11.19
C ALA A 162 6.83 20.23 11.99
N LEU A 163 7.89 20.95 11.57
CA LEU A 163 9.18 20.96 12.28
C LEU A 163 9.03 21.52 13.71
N SER A 164 8.31 22.62 13.89
CA SER A 164 8.05 23.20 15.22
C SER A 164 7.28 22.25 16.13
N LEU A 165 6.24 21.56 15.60
CA LEU A 165 5.49 20.56 16.36
C LEU A 165 6.36 19.36 16.75
N TYR A 166 7.20 18.90 15.82
CA TYR A 166 8.12 17.81 16.10
C TYR A 166 9.10 18.16 17.25
N TYR A 167 9.69 19.37 17.24
CA TYR A 167 10.56 19.81 18.32
C TYR A 167 9.86 19.95 19.67
N ASN A 168 8.59 20.36 19.68
CA ASN A 168 7.84 20.58 20.92
C ASN A 168 7.20 19.31 21.48
N GLN A 169 6.78 18.37 20.61
CA GLN A 169 5.96 17.22 20.98
C GLN A 169 6.63 15.87 20.73
N GLY A 170 7.76 15.85 20.00
CA GLY A 170 8.48 14.61 19.65
C GLY A 170 7.84 13.79 18.52
N TYR A 171 6.73 14.27 17.93
CA TYR A 171 6.04 13.59 16.81
C TYR A 171 5.41 14.59 15.85
N ASN A 172 5.07 14.12 14.64
CA ASN A 172 4.32 14.88 13.64
C ASN A 172 2.91 14.31 13.53
N PRO A 173 1.84 15.09 13.81
CA PRO A 173 0.46 14.60 13.78
C PRO A 173 -0.06 14.24 12.38
N GLY A 174 0.70 14.48 11.30
CA GLY A 174 0.39 13.98 9.96
C GLY A 174 -0.70 14.71 9.16
N TYR A 175 -1.31 15.75 9.72
CA TYR A 175 -2.39 16.53 9.08
C TYR A 175 -2.03 18.02 8.89
N LEU A 176 -0.81 18.28 8.47
CA LEU A 176 -0.28 19.64 8.31
C LEU A 176 -0.15 20.04 6.85
#